data_84b473f733959101d4468e39089d9d11
#
_entry.id   84b473f733959101d4468e39089d9d11
#
_cell.length_a   1.000
_cell.length_b   1.000
_cell.length_c   1.000
_cell.angle_alpha   90.00
_cell.angle_beta   90.00
_cell.angle_gamma   90.00
#
_symmetry.space_group_name_H-M   'P 1'
#
loop_
_entity.id
_entity.type
_entity.pdbx_description
1 polymer ?
#
loop_
_entity_poly.entity_id
_entity_poly.type
_entity_poly.pdbx_seq_one_letter_code
_entity_poly.pdbx_strand_id
1 'polypeptide(L)'
;AAYYSGAKYFPKSLLNAQTPWSGHYEADCGIWTSAHFTMFMKNGWRYIDSACFSDGKESRAISETTNNYMTTTDTSTGDYSIAICNDSAEQRNYTFTVSNLAKSDAPVYVWETRGPDKGQDYDANYFKKIAAYQPTRTDGGYAYSIEVKPYSIVTVTTLDKTADPTVYNCSYEDKPLKLSYTDKFEYSDEFLASRGNAPLYTADYGGAFEVAEVDGNKVLMQMINADNKPTDWRYRSTPNPITSLGDDRWSNYSAKIDFRFDGNASDNYVSFGVRYLTAELDSWSAENGYSLKVYPAGRWELRKNATTISSGTVKKFKSDTWRTVKITAAGTKIIAYLDGKKLVIYKDESAFANSGRISIGSGLYNNIFDNLKVSPVKGYQSTITRVDDHD
;
A
#
# COMPACT_ATOMS: atom_id res chain seq x y z
N ALA A 1 5.88 0.19 1.64
CA ALA A 1 4.51 -0.02 2.05
C ALA A 1 3.61 0.11 0.83
N ALA A 2 2.81 -0.90 0.55
CA ALA A 2 1.79 -0.80 -0.49
C ALA A 2 0.67 0.10 0.03
N TYR A 3 0.29 1.09 -0.76
CA TYR A 3 -0.72 2.05 -0.40
C TYR A 3 -1.92 1.95 -1.35
N TYR A 4 -3.12 1.96 -0.78
CA TYR A 4 -4.37 1.93 -1.52
C TYR A 4 -5.33 2.96 -0.91
N SER A 5 -5.64 4.04 -1.64
CA SER A 5 -6.61 5.02 -1.21
C SER A 5 -7.98 4.78 -1.83
N GLY A 6 -9.04 4.97 -1.04
CA GLY A 6 -10.43 4.95 -1.50
C GLY A 6 -10.91 3.64 -2.10
N ALA A 7 -10.11 2.62 -1.99
CA ALA A 7 -10.46 1.26 -2.31
C ALA A 7 -10.47 0.45 -1.02
N LYS A 8 -11.08 -0.67 -1.08
CA LYS A 8 -11.15 -1.61 0.03
C LYS A 8 -9.78 -1.81 0.67
N TYR A 9 -9.76 -1.76 1.99
CA TYR A 9 -8.62 -2.13 2.82
C TYR A 9 -7.93 -3.39 2.29
N PHE A 10 -6.61 -3.31 2.08
CA PHE A 10 -5.85 -4.43 1.58
C PHE A 10 -4.86 -4.92 2.65
N PRO A 11 -5.18 -6.01 3.36
CA PRO A 11 -4.47 -6.43 4.57
C PRO A 11 -3.13 -7.12 4.32
N LYS A 12 -2.41 -6.78 3.25
CA LYS A 12 -1.07 -7.32 2.96
C LYS A 12 0.08 -6.46 3.45
N SER A 13 -0.21 -5.25 3.92
CA SER A 13 0.80 -4.38 4.50
C SER A 13 1.09 -4.77 5.94
N LEU A 14 2.35 -4.66 6.34
CA LEU A 14 2.72 -4.73 7.76
C LEU A 14 2.48 -3.39 8.45
N LEU A 15 2.78 -2.31 7.73
CA LEU A 15 2.57 -0.93 8.15
C LEU A 15 1.92 -0.16 7.00
N ASN A 16 0.94 0.64 7.32
CA ASN A 16 0.25 1.52 6.40
C ASN A 16 0.60 2.97 6.71
N ALA A 17 1.28 3.67 5.80
CA ALA A 17 1.71 5.05 5.95
C ALA A 17 1.11 5.91 4.83
N GLN A 18 -0.16 6.25 4.96
CA GLN A 18 -0.92 6.99 3.96
C GLN A 18 -0.55 8.47 3.88
N THR A 19 -0.03 9.02 4.95
CA THR A 19 0.31 10.44 5.08
C THR A 19 1.77 10.63 5.51
N PRO A 20 2.75 10.27 4.66
CA PRO A 20 4.17 10.27 5.04
C PRO A 20 4.67 11.66 5.46
N TRP A 21 4.04 12.75 5.02
CA TRP A 21 4.33 14.13 5.48
C TRP A 21 3.95 14.37 6.93
N SER A 22 3.02 13.62 7.50
CA SER A 22 2.61 13.73 8.91
C SER A 22 3.46 12.89 9.84
N GLY A 23 4.14 11.86 9.31
CA GLY A 23 4.79 10.81 10.08
C GLY A 23 3.83 9.75 10.63
N HIS A 24 2.54 9.89 10.38
CA HIS A 24 1.53 8.91 10.81
C HIS A 24 1.67 7.58 10.06
N TYR A 25 1.50 6.51 10.80
CA TYR A 25 1.39 5.15 10.27
C TYR A 25 0.45 4.31 11.12
N GLU A 26 -0.11 3.29 10.55
CA GLU A 26 -0.93 2.28 11.23
C GLU A 26 -0.23 0.92 11.12
N ALA A 27 -0.23 0.19 12.23
CA ALA A 27 0.28 -1.18 12.25
C ALA A 27 -0.88 -2.12 11.91
N ASP A 28 -0.79 -2.74 10.74
CA ASP A 28 -1.82 -3.65 10.26
C ASP A 28 -1.75 -5.04 10.91
N CYS A 29 -2.85 -5.79 10.81
CA CYS A 29 -2.94 -7.14 11.35
C CYS A 29 -1.82 -8.08 10.86
N GLY A 30 -1.27 -7.83 9.67
CA GLY A 30 -0.16 -8.59 9.10
C GLY A 30 1.12 -8.58 9.95
N ILE A 31 1.45 -7.47 10.62
CA ILE A 31 2.60 -7.41 11.53
C ILE A 31 2.37 -8.29 12.76
N TRP A 32 1.17 -8.24 13.30
CA TRP A 32 0.80 -9.01 14.49
C TRP A 32 0.68 -10.50 14.20
N THR A 33 0.14 -10.86 13.03
CA THR A 33 0.15 -12.25 12.56
C THR A 33 1.58 -12.75 12.40
N SER A 34 2.48 -11.96 11.83
CA SER A 34 3.90 -12.31 11.69
C SER A 34 4.59 -12.43 13.05
N ALA A 35 4.20 -11.63 14.04
CA ALA A 35 4.76 -11.65 15.39
C ALA A 35 4.55 -13.01 16.09
N HIS A 36 3.45 -13.71 15.81
CA HIS A 36 3.21 -15.07 16.34
C HIS A 36 4.31 -16.07 15.96
N PHE A 37 5.01 -15.82 14.87
CA PHE A 37 6.16 -16.62 14.46
C PHE A 37 7.48 -15.98 14.87
N THR A 38 7.69 -14.72 14.55
CA THR A 38 8.99 -14.08 14.71
C THR A 38 9.38 -13.79 16.16
N MET A 39 8.41 -13.61 17.04
CA MET A 39 8.66 -13.37 18.47
C MET A 39 8.90 -14.64 19.27
N PHE A 40 8.35 -15.78 18.82
CA PHE A 40 8.33 -17.02 19.59
C PHE A 40 9.08 -18.18 18.95
N MET A 41 9.58 -18.00 17.73
CA MET A 41 10.37 -18.99 17.00
C MET A 41 11.65 -18.35 16.52
N LYS A 42 12.79 -18.95 16.84
CA LYS A 42 14.10 -18.39 16.51
C LYS A 42 14.80 -19.19 15.44
N ASN A 43 15.73 -18.58 14.74
CA ASN A 43 16.62 -19.28 13.82
C ASN A 43 17.36 -20.41 14.59
N GLY A 44 17.39 -21.60 14.01
CA GLY A 44 17.99 -22.78 14.62
C GLY A 44 17.01 -23.68 15.39
N TRP A 45 15.81 -23.20 15.68
CA TRP A 45 14.76 -24.05 16.22
C TRP A 45 14.33 -25.09 15.19
N ARG A 46 13.88 -26.24 15.66
CA ARG A 46 13.48 -27.36 14.82
C ARG A 46 11.98 -27.62 14.94
N TYR A 47 11.39 -28.02 13.84
CA TYR A 47 10.02 -28.52 13.83
C TYR A 47 9.95 -29.87 14.56
N ILE A 48 8.84 -30.09 15.26
CA ILE A 48 8.45 -31.39 15.78
C ILE A 48 7.36 -31.91 14.85
N ASP A 49 7.74 -32.65 13.81
CA ASP A 49 6.84 -33.09 12.74
C ASP A 49 5.62 -33.86 13.27
N SER A 50 5.80 -34.71 14.28
CA SER A 50 4.72 -35.47 14.95
C SER A 50 3.75 -34.56 15.74
N ALA A 51 4.11 -33.32 15.99
CA ALA A 51 3.31 -32.31 16.67
C ALA A 51 2.95 -31.14 15.75
N CYS A 52 2.95 -31.36 14.44
CA CYS A 52 2.41 -30.47 13.44
C CYS A 52 1.19 -31.11 12.79
N PHE A 53 0.22 -30.31 12.43
CA PHE A 53 -0.97 -30.77 11.74
C PHE A 53 -1.40 -29.78 10.67
N SER A 54 -1.74 -30.30 9.51
CA SER A 54 -2.44 -29.59 8.45
C SER A 54 -3.55 -30.50 7.91
N ASP A 55 -4.74 -29.97 7.70
CA ASP A 55 -5.85 -30.75 7.13
C ASP A 55 -5.64 -31.09 5.64
N GLY A 56 -4.47 -30.72 5.09
CA GLY A 56 -4.07 -31.05 3.71
C GLY A 56 -4.79 -30.27 2.63
N LYS A 57 -5.64 -29.34 3.00
CA LYS A 57 -6.29 -28.45 2.03
C LYS A 57 -5.34 -27.31 1.68
N GLU A 58 -4.96 -27.24 0.41
CA GLU A 58 -4.25 -26.07 -0.10
C GLU A 58 -5.22 -24.88 -0.06
N SER A 59 -5.14 -24.08 0.99
CA SER A 59 -5.92 -22.87 1.14
C SER A 59 -5.51 -21.83 0.11
N ARG A 60 -5.99 -21.94 -1.11
CA ARG A 60 -6.01 -20.84 -2.07
C ARG A 60 -7.34 -20.11 -2.11
N ALA A 61 -8.35 -20.66 -1.47
CA ALA A 61 -9.67 -20.06 -1.36
C ALA A 61 -9.91 -19.63 0.09
N ILE A 62 -10.23 -18.36 0.28
CA ILE A 62 -10.64 -17.75 1.56
C ILE A 62 -11.88 -18.44 2.17
N SER A 63 -12.50 -19.38 1.46
CA SER A 63 -13.74 -20.07 1.84
C SER A 63 -13.56 -21.45 2.45
N GLU A 64 -12.33 -21.98 2.55
CA GLU A 64 -12.10 -23.31 3.11
C GLU A 64 -11.56 -23.21 4.53
N THR A 65 -12.31 -23.77 5.47
CA THR A 65 -11.91 -23.83 6.88
C THR A 65 -10.75 -24.79 7.06
N THR A 66 -9.62 -24.28 7.52
CA THR A 66 -8.42 -25.06 7.79
C THR A 66 -8.17 -25.17 9.28
N ASN A 67 -7.72 -26.34 9.72
CA ASN A 67 -7.28 -26.57 11.08
C ASN A 67 -5.79 -26.90 11.04
N ASN A 68 -4.96 -25.88 11.28
CA ASN A 68 -3.53 -26.00 11.13
C ASN A 68 -2.81 -25.56 12.41
N TYR A 69 -1.84 -26.35 12.83
CA TYR A 69 -0.87 -25.94 13.84
C TYR A 69 0.51 -26.45 13.53
N MET A 70 1.51 -25.70 13.94
CA MET A 70 2.92 -26.10 13.82
C MET A 70 3.64 -25.92 15.16
N THR A 71 4.49 -26.87 15.48
CA THR A 71 5.27 -26.88 16.72
C THR A 71 6.76 -26.81 16.41
N THR A 72 7.45 -25.92 17.09
CA THR A 72 8.90 -25.78 17.03
C THR A 72 9.51 -25.85 18.44
N THR A 73 10.75 -26.30 18.55
CA THR A 73 11.50 -26.37 19.79
C THR A 73 12.93 -25.92 19.64
N ASP A 74 13.46 -25.32 20.68
CA ASP A 74 14.89 -25.13 20.89
C ASP A 74 15.48 -26.38 21.53
N THR A 75 16.26 -27.14 20.77
CA THR A 75 16.86 -28.37 21.27
C THR A 75 17.92 -28.15 22.36
N SER A 76 18.41 -26.91 22.50
CA SER A 76 19.42 -26.55 23.52
C SER A 76 18.80 -26.19 24.87
N THR A 77 17.65 -25.54 24.88
CA THR A 77 16.96 -25.06 26.09
C THR A 77 15.73 -25.88 26.45
N GLY A 78 15.16 -26.60 25.48
CA GLY A 78 13.89 -27.29 25.61
C GLY A 78 12.67 -26.39 25.53
N ASP A 79 12.84 -25.10 25.20
CA ASP A 79 11.72 -24.22 24.92
C ASP A 79 10.96 -24.67 23.67
N TYR A 80 9.66 -24.46 23.68
CA TYR A 80 8.83 -24.77 22.52
C TYR A 80 7.74 -23.72 22.29
N SER A 81 7.27 -23.67 21.06
CA SER A 81 6.16 -22.83 20.66
C SER A 81 5.26 -23.56 19.67
N ILE A 82 3.95 -23.38 19.83
CA ILE A 82 2.91 -23.93 18.96
C ILE A 82 2.14 -22.75 18.38
N ALA A 83 2.20 -22.56 17.06
CA ALA A 83 1.35 -21.60 16.35
C ALA A 83 0.13 -22.33 15.79
N ILE A 84 -1.06 -21.84 16.10
CA ILE A 84 -2.34 -22.43 15.74
C ILE A 84 -3.14 -21.41 14.96
N CYS A 85 -3.67 -21.79 13.80
CA CYS A 85 -4.57 -20.98 13.01
C CYS A 85 -5.98 -21.59 13.04
N ASN A 86 -6.96 -20.78 13.41
CA ASN A 86 -8.38 -21.12 13.31
C ASN A 86 -9.06 -20.12 12.37
N ASP A 87 -9.23 -20.50 11.12
CA ASP A 87 -9.92 -19.69 10.08
C ASP A 87 -11.41 -20.05 9.93
N SER A 88 -11.97 -20.75 10.91
CA SER A 88 -13.39 -21.12 10.94
C SER A 88 -14.23 -20.18 11.81
N ALA A 89 -15.54 -20.21 11.58
CA ALA A 89 -16.53 -19.50 12.40
C ALA A 89 -16.78 -20.16 13.78
N GLU A 90 -16.14 -21.29 14.06
CA GLU A 90 -16.35 -22.06 15.27
C GLU A 90 -15.13 -22.01 16.19
N GLN A 91 -15.37 -21.94 17.50
CA GLN A 91 -14.33 -22.13 18.50
C GLN A 91 -13.78 -23.54 18.45
N ARG A 92 -12.47 -23.69 18.62
CA ARG A 92 -11.81 -24.98 18.69
C ARG A 92 -11.11 -25.17 20.04
N ASN A 93 -11.13 -26.41 20.54
CA ASN A 93 -10.48 -26.78 21.79
C ASN A 93 -9.33 -27.76 21.49
N TYR A 94 -8.17 -27.47 22.04
CA TYR A 94 -6.98 -28.32 21.91
C TYR A 94 -6.50 -28.76 23.27
N THR A 95 -6.14 -30.04 23.38
CA THR A 95 -5.41 -30.56 24.53
C THR A 95 -4.05 -31.06 24.05
N PHE A 96 -3.00 -30.49 24.59
CA PHE A 96 -1.63 -30.86 24.29
C PHE A 96 -1.05 -31.66 25.44
N THR A 97 -0.39 -32.78 25.13
CA THR A 97 0.42 -33.55 26.08
C THR A 97 1.87 -33.44 25.63
N VAL A 98 2.70 -32.86 26.45
CA VAL A 98 4.12 -32.60 26.17
C VAL A 98 4.97 -33.58 26.96
N SER A 99 5.86 -34.27 26.25
CA SER A 99 6.82 -35.20 26.84
C SER A 99 8.18 -35.09 26.16
N ASN A 100 9.22 -35.53 26.83
CA ASN A 100 10.59 -35.65 26.32
C ASN A 100 11.24 -34.30 25.91
N LEU A 101 10.72 -33.17 26.36
CA LEU A 101 11.37 -31.87 26.29
C LEU A 101 11.87 -31.50 27.69
N ALA A 102 12.99 -30.80 27.76
CA ALA A 102 13.54 -30.33 29.05
C ALA A 102 12.58 -29.40 29.80
N LYS A 103 11.66 -28.73 29.06
CA LYS A 103 10.64 -27.80 29.61
C LYS A 103 9.22 -28.36 29.45
N SER A 104 9.03 -29.67 29.48
CA SER A 104 7.67 -30.26 29.37
C SER A 104 6.73 -29.82 30.50
N ASP A 105 7.27 -29.53 31.68
CA ASP A 105 6.56 -29.10 32.88
C ASP A 105 6.55 -27.56 33.07
N ALA A 106 7.21 -26.80 32.18
CA ALA A 106 7.31 -25.37 32.31
C ALA A 106 5.96 -24.69 32.07
N PRO A 107 5.71 -23.51 32.69
CA PRO A 107 4.54 -22.70 32.38
C PRO A 107 4.47 -22.39 30.89
N VAL A 108 3.27 -22.35 30.36
CA VAL A 108 3.00 -21.92 28.96
C VAL A 108 2.16 -20.67 28.96
N TYR A 109 2.47 -19.80 28.02
CA TYR A 109 1.82 -18.52 27.82
C TYR A 109 1.07 -18.53 26.49
N VAL A 110 -0.14 -17.99 26.47
CA VAL A 110 -1.02 -17.98 25.30
C VAL A 110 -1.15 -16.56 24.79
N TRP A 111 -0.82 -16.38 23.53
CA TRP A 111 -0.94 -15.12 22.80
C TRP A 111 -1.97 -15.27 21.70
N GLU A 112 -2.81 -14.25 21.49
CA GLU A 112 -3.88 -14.25 20.49
C GLU A 112 -3.82 -13.00 19.63
N THR A 113 -4.06 -13.15 18.32
CA THR A 113 -4.45 -12.08 17.42
C THR A 113 -5.72 -12.51 16.71
N ARG A 114 -6.76 -11.66 16.76
CA ARG A 114 -8.04 -11.85 16.08
C ARG A 114 -8.69 -10.51 15.79
N GLY A 115 -9.72 -10.52 14.95
CA GLY A 115 -10.56 -9.35 14.73
C GLY A 115 -11.27 -8.86 16.00
N PRO A 116 -11.81 -7.63 16.00
CA PRO A 116 -12.48 -7.04 17.14
C PRO A 116 -13.81 -7.76 17.47
N ASP A 117 -14.21 -7.70 18.72
CA ASP A 117 -15.58 -7.99 19.10
C ASP A 117 -16.47 -6.79 18.74
N LYS A 118 -17.79 -7.02 18.67
CA LYS A 118 -18.73 -5.97 18.31
C LYS A 118 -18.58 -4.74 19.21
N GLY A 119 -18.28 -3.60 18.62
CA GLY A 119 -18.13 -2.32 19.31
C GLY A 119 -16.74 -2.07 19.93
N GLN A 120 -15.76 -2.89 19.61
CA GLN A 120 -14.35 -2.64 19.92
C GLN A 120 -13.63 -1.98 18.74
N ASP A 121 -12.51 -1.33 19.03
CA ASP A 121 -11.59 -0.85 18.02
C ASP A 121 -10.99 -2.05 17.23
N TYR A 122 -10.70 -1.84 15.97
CA TYR A 122 -10.26 -2.91 15.04
C TYR A 122 -9.03 -3.67 15.51
N ASP A 123 -8.14 -3.03 16.26
CA ASP A 123 -6.88 -3.58 16.78
C ASP A 123 -6.96 -4.08 18.24
N ALA A 124 -8.14 -4.01 18.85
CA ALA A 124 -8.34 -4.29 20.28
C ALA A 124 -7.81 -5.67 20.72
N ASN A 125 -7.80 -6.64 19.81
CA ASN A 125 -7.39 -8.02 20.09
C ASN A 125 -6.08 -8.42 19.36
N TYR A 126 -5.27 -7.47 18.92
CA TYR A 126 -4.01 -7.77 18.25
C TYR A 126 -2.89 -8.05 19.25
N PHE A 127 -2.27 -9.22 19.11
CA PHE A 127 -1.10 -9.67 19.84
C PHE A 127 -1.21 -9.53 21.37
N LYS A 128 -2.26 -10.09 21.95
CA LYS A 128 -2.54 -10.05 23.38
C LYS A 128 -2.09 -11.34 24.08
N LYS A 129 -1.41 -11.23 25.21
CA LYS A 129 -1.18 -12.34 26.13
C LYS A 129 -2.49 -12.58 26.90
N ILE A 130 -3.22 -13.62 26.53
CA ILE A 130 -4.58 -13.87 27.04
C ILE A 130 -4.64 -14.83 28.20
N ALA A 131 -3.64 -15.72 28.34
CA ALA A 131 -3.60 -16.70 29.42
C ALA A 131 -2.18 -17.16 29.74
N ALA A 132 -2.04 -17.77 30.88
CA ALA A 132 -0.88 -18.58 31.28
C ALA A 132 -1.39 -19.85 31.97
N TYR A 133 -0.80 -21.01 31.64
CA TYR A 133 -1.16 -22.29 32.21
C TYR A 133 0.05 -22.98 32.80
N GLN A 134 -0.14 -23.65 33.93
CA GLN A 134 0.83 -24.63 34.48
C GLN A 134 0.40 -26.01 33.97
N PRO A 135 1.19 -26.70 33.16
CA PRO A 135 0.86 -28.03 32.71
C PRO A 135 0.71 -29.02 33.86
N THR A 136 -0.28 -29.87 33.78
CA THR A 136 -0.57 -30.90 34.79
C THR A 136 0.04 -32.22 34.39
N ARG A 137 0.69 -32.92 35.31
CA ARG A 137 1.28 -34.23 35.07
C ARG A 137 0.19 -35.27 34.78
N THR A 138 0.41 -36.05 33.74
CA THR A 138 -0.41 -37.20 33.31
C THR A 138 0.48 -38.44 33.07
N ASP A 139 -0.10 -39.57 32.78
CA ASP A 139 0.67 -40.79 32.46
C ASP A 139 1.51 -40.65 31.18
N GLY A 140 1.05 -39.77 30.23
CA GLY A 140 1.71 -39.50 28.95
C GLY A 140 2.70 -38.34 28.97
N GLY A 141 2.82 -37.59 30.05
CA GLY A 141 3.65 -36.40 30.15
C GLY A 141 2.96 -35.27 30.91
N TYR A 142 3.05 -34.05 30.41
CA TYR A 142 2.44 -32.85 31.00
C TYR A 142 1.40 -32.28 30.06
N ALA A 143 0.18 -32.11 30.52
CA ALA A 143 -0.96 -31.73 29.70
C ALA A 143 -1.54 -30.36 30.09
N TYR A 144 -2.03 -29.64 29.08
CA TYR A 144 -2.84 -28.43 29.23
C TYR A 144 -3.85 -28.33 28.08
N SER A 145 -4.93 -27.61 28.30
CA SER A 145 -5.96 -27.37 27.29
C SER A 145 -6.14 -25.88 27.05
N ILE A 146 -6.39 -25.52 25.80
CA ILE A 146 -6.65 -24.14 25.37
C ILE A 146 -7.88 -24.06 24.49
N GLU A 147 -8.51 -22.91 24.51
CA GLU A 147 -9.57 -22.53 23.59
C GLU A 147 -9.00 -21.59 22.53
N VAL A 148 -9.32 -21.85 21.27
CA VAL A 148 -8.91 -21.03 20.13
C VAL A 148 -10.17 -20.47 19.48
N LYS A 149 -10.38 -19.17 19.59
CA LYS A 149 -11.57 -18.50 19.10
C LYS A 149 -11.67 -18.53 17.57
N PRO A 150 -12.89 -18.29 17.02
CA PRO A 150 -13.06 -18.13 15.58
C PRO A 150 -12.12 -17.07 14.99
N TYR A 151 -11.65 -17.31 13.79
CA TYR A 151 -10.85 -16.36 13.00
C TYR A 151 -9.67 -15.76 13.78
N SER A 152 -8.90 -16.62 14.44
CA SER A 152 -7.77 -16.23 15.26
C SER A 152 -6.49 -16.97 14.91
N ILE A 153 -5.35 -16.33 15.21
CA ILE A 153 -4.07 -16.97 15.32
C ILE A 153 -3.63 -16.95 16.78
N VAL A 154 -3.21 -18.10 17.29
CA VAL A 154 -2.79 -18.27 18.68
C VAL A 154 -1.40 -18.86 18.72
N THR A 155 -0.55 -18.33 19.59
CA THR A 155 0.73 -18.97 19.94
C THR A 155 0.72 -19.38 21.39
N VAL A 156 1.02 -20.67 21.64
CA VAL A 156 1.31 -21.22 22.95
C VAL A 156 2.82 -21.43 23.06
N THR A 157 3.44 -20.92 24.10
CA THR A 157 4.90 -20.92 24.20
C THR A 157 5.40 -20.99 25.65
N THR A 158 6.56 -21.61 25.87
CA THR A 158 7.27 -21.56 27.15
C THR A 158 8.05 -20.25 27.35
N LEU A 159 8.15 -19.42 26.31
CA LEU A 159 8.84 -18.14 26.41
C LEU A 159 7.95 -17.10 27.11
N ASP A 160 8.36 -16.67 28.28
CA ASP A 160 7.70 -15.53 28.93
C ASP A 160 8.18 -14.22 28.29
N LYS A 161 7.37 -13.72 27.38
CA LYS A 161 7.60 -12.44 26.72
C LYS A 161 6.67 -11.39 27.29
N THR A 162 7.18 -10.19 27.36
CA THR A 162 6.37 -9.01 27.58
C THR A 162 6.34 -8.26 26.26
N ALA A 163 5.15 -8.07 25.69
CA ALA A 163 4.94 -7.12 24.61
C ALA A 163 4.22 -5.91 25.23
N ASP A 164 4.77 -4.73 25.01
CA ASP A 164 4.07 -3.50 25.27
C ASP A 164 3.52 -2.99 23.94
N PRO A 165 2.23 -3.18 23.64
CA PRO A 165 1.64 -2.75 22.39
C PRO A 165 1.70 -1.21 22.23
N THR A 166 1.86 -0.47 23.32
CA THR A 166 1.99 1.00 23.24
C THR A 166 3.30 1.45 22.59
N VAL A 167 4.34 0.61 22.61
CA VAL A 167 5.62 0.89 21.93
C VAL A 167 5.46 0.92 20.41
N TYR A 168 4.45 0.25 19.88
CA TYR A 168 4.19 0.13 18.44
C TYR A 168 3.12 1.08 17.93
N ASN A 169 2.46 1.81 18.81
CA ASN A 169 1.45 2.80 18.42
C ASN A 169 2.11 4.04 17.85
N CYS A 170 1.57 4.51 16.73
CA CYS A 170 1.98 5.76 16.14
C CYS A 170 1.56 6.93 17.05
N SER A 171 2.52 7.81 17.39
CA SER A 171 2.27 9.02 18.20
C SER A 171 1.94 10.25 17.35
N TYR A 172 2.00 10.14 16.01
CA TYR A 172 1.74 11.25 15.10
C TYR A 172 0.28 11.22 14.63
N GLU A 173 -0.35 12.40 14.58
CA GLU A 173 -1.70 12.53 14.05
C GLU A 173 -1.70 12.41 12.52
N ASP A 174 -2.72 11.77 11.97
CA ASP A 174 -3.00 11.79 10.54
C ASP A 174 -3.43 13.18 10.09
N LYS A 175 -2.52 13.93 9.46
CA LYS A 175 -2.75 15.30 8.99
C LYS A 175 -2.80 15.35 7.46
N PRO A 176 -3.78 16.09 6.89
CA PRO A 176 -3.82 16.28 5.46
C PRO A 176 -2.61 17.06 4.95
N LEU A 177 -2.14 16.70 3.75
CA LEU A 177 -1.16 17.50 3.04
C LEU A 177 -1.81 18.81 2.58
N LYS A 178 -1.23 19.94 3.05
CA LYS A 178 -1.80 21.26 2.76
C LYS A 178 -1.76 21.58 1.25
N LEU A 179 -2.86 22.06 0.72
CA LEU A 179 -2.87 22.85 -0.50
C LEU A 179 -2.53 24.32 -0.13
N SER A 180 -1.61 25.02 -0.79
CA SER A 180 -0.94 24.73 -2.06
C SER A 180 0.33 23.92 -1.85
N TYR A 181 0.57 22.98 -2.77
CA TYR A 181 1.81 22.22 -2.83
C TYR A 181 2.60 22.59 -4.09
N THR A 182 3.92 22.69 -3.97
CA THR A 182 4.82 22.91 -5.11
C THR A 182 6.05 22.04 -4.97
N ASP A 183 6.52 21.50 -6.10
CA ASP A 183 7.78 20.79 -6.19
C ASP A 183 8.48 21.17 -7.50
N LYS A 184 9.73 21.58 -7.40
CA LYS A 184 10.60 21.88 -8.52
C LYS A 184 11.67 20.81 -8.74
N PHE A 185 11.62 19.75 -7.94
CA PHE A 185 12.56 18.66 -7.92
C PHE A 185 14.03 19.04 -7.63
N GLU A 186 14.27 20.26 -7.18
CA GLU A 186 15.57 20.83 -6.82
C GLU A 186 16.04 20.37 -5.42
N TYR A 187 16.18 19.07 -5.26
CA TYR A 187 16.68 18.47 -4.02
C TYR A 187 18.20 18.50 -3.93
N SER A 188 18.76 18.52 -2.72
CA SER A 188 20.21 18.38 -2.52
C SER A 188 20.69 16.97 -2.91
N ASP A 189 21.93 16.84 -3.29
CA ASP A 189 22.51 15.54 -3.66
C ASP A 189 22.53 14.58 -2.47
N GLU A 190 22.77 15.09 -1.27
CA GLU A 190 22.70 14.31 -0.02
C GLU A 190 21.30 13.73 0.21
N PHE A 191 20.27 14.54 0.01
CA PHE A 191 18.87 14.09 0.12
C PHE A 191 18.59 12.98 -0.91
N LEU A 192 18.96 13.18 -2.17
CA LEU A 192 18.74 12.21 -3.24
C LEU A 192 19.51 10.91 -3.00
N ALA A 193 20.77 10.99 -2.59
CA ALA A 193 21.58 9.82 -2.29
C ALA A 193 20.98 8.94 -1.17
N SER A 194 20.35 9.56 -0.17
CA SER A 194 19.70 8.84 0.93
C SER A 194 18.41 8.10 0.54
N ARG A 195 17.87 8.37 -0.65
CA ARG A 195 16.54 7.91 -1.09
C ARG A 195 16.53 7.19 -2.44
N GLY A 196 17.70 6.94 -3.04
CA GLY A 196 17.77 6.35 -4.38
C GLY A 196 17.15 7.27 -5.45
N ASN A 197 17.38 8.57 -5.34
CA ASN A 197 16.87 9.64 -6.23
C ASN A 197 15.34 9.81 -6.23
N ALA A 198 14.60 9.16 -5.34
CA ALA A 198 13.16 9.33 -5.25
C ALA A 198 12.78 10.72 -4.73
N PRO A 199 11.84 11.45 -5.37
CA PRO A 199 11.33 12.71 -4.85
C PRO A 199 10.46 12.52 -3.60
N LEU A 200 10.05 13.62 -2.98
CA LEU A 200 9.15 13.57 -1.81
C LEU A 200 7.75 13.11 -2.21
N TYR A 201 7.18 12.24 -1.38
CA TYR A 201 5.77 11.85 -1.37
C TYR A 201 5.25 11.22 -2.67
N THR A 202 6.13 10.82 -3.58
CA THR A 202 5.74 10.05 -4.76
C THR A 202 5.58 8.57 -4.43
N ALA A 203 4.66 7.91 -5.14
CA ALA A 203 4.46 6.48 -5.07
C ALA A 203 4.35 5.94 -6.51
N ASP A 204 5.35 5.19 -6.93
CA ASP A 204 5.44 4.66 -8.28
C ASP A 204 4.56 3.43 -8.47
N TYR A 205 4.00 3.33 -9.65
CA TYR A 205 3.12 2.26 -10.07
C TYR A 205 3.48 1.81 -11.49
N GLY A 206 4.22 0.75 -11.61
CA GLY A 206 4.63 0.19 -12.91
C GLY A 206 5.74 0.93 -13.63
N GLY A 207 6.48 1.81 -12.98
CA GLY A 207 7.61 2.56 -13.52
C GLY A 207 8.63 2.86 -12.44
N ALA A 208 9.57 3.74 -12.75
CA ALA A 208 10.48 4.34 -11.80
C ALA A 208 10.63 5.83 -12.12
N PHE A 209 10.20 6.68 -11.21
CA PHE A 209 10.26 8.13 -11.38
C PHE A 209 11.31 8.68 -10.40
N GLU A 210 12.44 9.10 -10.95
CA GLU A 210 13.58 9.57 -10.19
C GLU A 210 13.94 11.00 -10.56
N VAL A 211 14.58 11.69 -9.64
CA VAL A 211 15.18 12.99 -9.93
C VAL A 211 16.49 12.75 -10.68
N ALA A 212 16.60 13.34 -11.87
CA ALA A 212 17.78 13.27 -12.72
C ALA A 212 18.21 14.68 -13.14
N GLU A 213 19.50 14.85 -13.43
CA GLU A 213 20.02 16.10 -13.99
C GLU A 213 19.97 16.05 -15.52
N VAL A 214 19.28 17.01 -16.10
CA VAL A 214 19.15 17.17 -17.56
C VAL A 214 19.38 18.64 -17.93
N ASP A 215 20.34 18.89 -18.81
CA ASP A 215 20.72 20.23 -19.26
C ASP A 215 21.07 21.19 -18.09
N GLY A 216 21.67 20.66 -17.01
CA GLY A 216 22.03 21.42 -15.81
C GLY A 216 20.85 21.77 -14.88
N ASN A 217 19.71 21.13 -15.07
CA ASN A 217 18.51 21.28 -14.25
C ASN A 217 18.11 19.93 -13.65
N LYS A 218 17.69 19.89 -12.40
CA LYS A 218 17.10 18.70 -11.78
C LYS A 218 15.63 18.58 -12.15
N VAL A 219 15.25 17.42 -12.66
CA VAL A 219 13.90 17.16 -13.17
C VAL A 219 13.42 15.78 -12.68
N LEU A 220 12.12 15.59 -12.62
CA LEU A 220 11.57 14.25 -12.47
C LEU A 220 11.62 13.53 -13.82
N MET A 221 12.24 12.37 -13.87
CA MET A 221 12.37 11.56 -15.09
C MET A 221 11.75 10.18 -14.88
N GLN A 222 11.01 9.69 -15.85
CA GLN A 222 10.60 8.30 -15.91
C GLN A 222 11.79 7.48 -16.46
N MET A 223 12.31 6.53 -15.66
CA MET A 223 13.59 5.84 -15.92
C MET A 223 13.43 4.55 -16.72
N ILE A 224 12.25 3.97 -16.78
CA ILE A 224 11.97 2.69 -17.44
C ILE A 224 11.59 2.95 -18.91
N ASN A 225 12.41 2.50 -19.83
CA ASN A 225 12.17 2.60 -21.26
C ASN A 225 12.07 1.20 -21.91
N ALA A 226 11.98 1.15 -23.24
CA ALA A 226 11.85 -0.11 -23.97
C ALA A 226 13.05 -1.05 -23.80
N ASP A 227 14.25 -0.49 -23.57
CA ASP A 227 15.51 -1.23 -23.49
C ASP A 227 15.75 -1.84 -22.10
N ASN A 228 15.28 -1.19 -21.03
CA ASN A 228 15.50 -1.60 -19.65
C ASN A 228 14.23 -2.02 -18.91
N LYS A 229 13.08 -2.09 -19.60
CA LYS A 229 11.83 -2.54 -18.98
C LYS A 229 11.97 -3.95 -18.42
N PRO A 230 11.31 -4.25 -17.28
CA PRO A 230 11.25 -5.61 -16.76
C PRO A 230 10.60 -6.58 -17.75
N THR A 231 10.98 -7.85 -17.70
CA THR A 231 10.31 -8.90 -18.44
C THR A 231 8.83 -8.97 -18.02
N ASP A 232 7.94 -9.06 -18.99
CA ASP A 232 6.52 -9.25 -18.75
C ASP A 232 6.30 -10.50 -17.88
N TRP A 233 5.56 -10.35 -16.80
CA TRP A 233 5.25 -11.47 -15.95
C TRP A 233 4.17 -12.34 -16.57
N ARG A 234 4.29 -13.65 -16.36
CA ARG A 234 3.56 -14.80 -16.96
C ARG A 234 2.13 -14.55 -17.45
N TYR A 235 1.40 -13.62 -16.86
CA TYR A 235 -0.01 -13.39 -17.18
C TYR A 235 -0.34 -11.93 -17.52
N ARG A 236 0.62 -11.03 -17.49
CA ARG A 236 0.34 -9.60 -17.58
C ARG A 236 1.52 -8.84 -18.18
N SER A 237 1.21 -7.95 -19.10
CA SER A 237 2.17 -6.98 -19.61
C SER A 237 2.63 -6.03 -18.50
N THR A 238 3.83 -5.50 -18.64
CA THR A 238 4.33 -4.42 -17.78
C THR A 238 3.34 -3.25 -17.82
N PRO A 239 2.81 -2.80 -16.68
CA PRO A 239 1.88 -1.69 -16.67
C PRO A 239 2.57 -0.41 -17.14
N ASN A 240 1.80 0.51 -17.73
CA ASN A 240 2.32 1.82 -18.11
C ASN A 240 2.90 2.54 -16.89
N PRO A 241 4.09 3.15 -17.01
CA PRO A 241 4.69 3.91 -15.92
C PRO A 241 3.79 5.03 -15.43
N ILE A 242 3.54 5.05 -14.14
CA ILE A 242 2.80 6.11 -13.46
C ILE A 242 3.30 6.27 -12.03
N THR A 243 3.39 7.51 -11.57
CA THR A 243 3.60 7.85 -10.16
C THR A 243 2.44 8.72 -9.68
N SER A 244 2.12 8.64 -8.40
CA SER A 244 1.13 9.49 -7.77
C SER A 244 1.73 10.30 -6.65
N LEU A 245 1.20 11.48 -6.40
CA LEU A 245 1.59 12.37 -5.31
C LEU A 245 0.38 13.11 -4.78
N GLY A 246 0.37 13.33 -3.48
CA GLY A 246 -0.65 14.16 -2.82
C GLY A 246 -1.50 13.37 -1.83
N ASP A 247 -2.53 14.04 -1.34
CA ASP A 247 -3.47 13.53 -0.36
C ASP A 247 -4.75 13.06 -1.06
N ASP A 248 -5.25 11.90 -0.70
CA ASP A 248 -6.51 11.37 -1.22
C ASP A 248 -7.74 12.19 -0.80
N ARG A 249 -7.59 13.02 0.23
CA ARG A 249 -8.61 14.00 0.66
C ARG A 249 -8.68 15.25 -0.21
N TRP A 250 -7.72 15.50 -1.12
CA TRP A 250 -7.78 16.65 -2.01
C TRP A 250 -8.99 16.53 -2.95
N SER A 251 -9.90 17.49 -2.89
CA SER A 251 -11.15 17.43 -3.63
C SER A 251 -11.23 18.44 -4.77
N ASN A 252 -11.19 19.74 -4.45
CA ASN A 252 -11.34 20.80 -5.45
C ASN A 252 -10.04 21.58 -5.58
N TYR A 253 -9.27 21.23 -6.60
CA TYR A 253 -7.95 21.79 -6.82
C TYR A 253 -7.60 21.90 -8.30
N SER A 254 -6.58 22.70 -8.57
CA SER A 254 -5.97 22.84 -9.87
C SER A 254 -4.53 22.39 -9.78
N ALA A 255 -4.13 21.45 -10.62
CA ALA A 255 -2.78 20.95 -10.70
C ALA A 255 -2.17 21.27 -12.07
N LYS A 256 -0.88 21.63 -12.10
CA LYS A 256 -0.11 21.83 -13.34
C LYS A 256 1.29 21.29 -13.17
N ILE A 257 1.89 20.87 -14.28
CA ILE A 257 3.28 20.44 -14.38
C ILE A 257 3.83 20.78 -15.76
N ASP A 258 5.11 21.11 -15.82
CA ASP A 258 5.83 21.22 -17.07
C ASP A 258 6.37 19.85 -17.48
N PHE A 259 6.44 19.58 -18.78
CA PHE A 259 6.95 18.33 -19.32
C PHE A 259 7.70 18.56 -20.64
N ARG A 260 8.61 17.64 -20.96
CA ARG A 260 9.27 17.53 -22.26
C ARG A 260 9.35 16.06 -22.65
N PHE A 261 9.04 15.78 -23.92
CA PHE A 261 9.13 14.41 -24.43
C PHE A 261 10.57 13.94 -24.63
N ASP A 262 10.78 12.67 -24.41
CA ASP A 262 11.94 11.93 -24.89
C ASP A 262 11.64 11.46 -26.33
N GLY A 263 11.96 12.32 -27.29
CA GLY A 263 11.71 12.05 -28.70
C GLY A 263 10.27 12.25 -29.16
N ASN A 264 10.00 11.82 -30.40
CA ASN A 264 8.72 12.06 -31.09
C ASN A 264 8.02 10.78 -31.58
N ALA A 265 8.34 9.63 -31.00
CA ALA A 265 7.69 8.36 -31.32
C ALA A 265 6.17 8.47 -31.18
N SER A 266 5.43 7.85 -32.09
CA SER A 266 3.97 8.00 -32.17
C SER A 266 3.22 7.38 -31.00
N ASP A 267 3.81 6.41 -30.33
CA ASP A 267 3.31 5.74 -29.13
C ASP A 267 3.82 6.35 -27.83
N ASN A 268 4.76 7.31 -27.91
CA ASN A 268 5.17 8.08 -26.75
C ASN A 268 4.00 8.98 -26.28
N TYR A 269 3.89 9.16 -24.96
CA TYR A 269 2.93 10.06 -24.35
C TYR A 269 3.38 10.51 -22.95
N VAL A 270 2.81 11.62 -22.52
CA VAL A 270 2.76 12.00 -21.11
C VAL A 270 1.30 12.02 -20.67
N SER A 271 1.05 11.70 -19.40
CA SER A 271 -0.27 11.75 -18.79
C SER A 271 -0.18 12.50 -17.47
N PHE A 272 -1.14 13.41 -17.23
CA PHE A 272 -1.23 14.13 -15.98
C PHE A 272 -2.65 14.07 -15.46
N GLY A 273 -2.84 13.65 -14.22
CA GLY A 273 -4.16 13.35 -13.67
C GLY A 273 -4.48 14.07 -12.38
N VAL A 274 -5.78 14.13 -12.09
CA VAL A 274 -6.37 14.65 -10.84
C VAL A 274 -7.41 13.68 -10.32
N ARG A 275 -7.67 13.76 -9.01
CA ARG A 275 -8.58 12.82 -8.31
C ARG A 275 -8.22 11.36 -8.60
N TYR A 276 -6.91 11.12 -8.67
CA TYR A 276 -6.38 9.79 -8.83
C TYR A 276 -6.58 9.02 -7.52
N LEU A 277 -7.30 7.92 -7.62
CA LEU A 277 -7.39 6.90 -6.58
C LEU A 277 -6.52 5.74 -7.02
N THR A 278 -5.87 5.06 -6.11
CA THR A 278 -4.99 3.94 -6.45
C THR A 278 -5.77 2.88 -7.22
N ALA A 279 -5.14 2.32 -8.23
CA ALA A 279 -5.71 1.22 -8.99
C ALA A 279 -5.93 0.00 -8.08
N GLU A 280 -7.05 -0.67 -8.24
CA GLU A 280 -7.23 -2.00 -7.67
C GLU A 280 -6.15 -2.94 -8.24
N LEU A 281 -5.67 -3.88 -7.41
CA LEU A 281 -4.64 -4.86 -7.80
C LEU A 281 -4.99 -5.65 -9.07
N ASP A 282 -6.25 -5.80 -9.36
CA ASP A 282 -6.74 -6.56 -10.52
C ASP A 282 -6.89 -5.72 -11.77
N SER A 283 -6.93 -4.40 -11.68
CA SER A 283 -6.93 -3.53 -12.84
C SER A 283 -5.53 -2.99 -13.10
N TRP A 284 -4.84 -3.57 -14.06
CA TRP A 284 -3.52 -3.14 -14.51
C TRP A 284 -3.54 -1.85 -15.32
N SER A 285 -4.71 -1.24 -15.50
CA SER A 285 -4.76 0.13 -15.93
C SER A 285 -4.55 1.01 -14.70
N ALA A 286 -3.33 1.46 -14.53
CA ALA A 286 -3.00 2.44 -13.50
C ALA A 286 -3.68 3.80 -13.71
N GLU A 287 -4.49 3.95 -14.74
CA GLU A 287 -5.21 5.18 -15.04
C GLU A 287 -6.56 5.20 -14.34
N ASN A 288 -6.59 5.83 -13.18
CA ASN A 288 -7.78 6.04 -12.37
C ASN A 288 -8.02 7.56 -12.21
N GLY A 289 -9.23 8.01 -11.94
CA GLY A 289 -9.54 9.43 -11.87
C GLY A 289 -9.69 10.08 -13.25
N TYR A 290 -9.25 11.33 -13.38
CA TYR A 290 -9.28 12.09 -14.64
C TYR A 290 -7.87 12.44 -15.06
N SER A 291 -7.48 12.13 -16.28
CA SER A 291 -6.16 12.42 -16.81
C SER A 291 -6.20 13.09 -18.18
N LEU A 292 -5.26 14.00 -18.43
CA LEU A 292 -4.98 14.55 -19.75
C LEU A 292 -3.74 13.83 -20.29
N LYS A 293 -3.94 13.05 -21.34
CA LYS A 293 -2.89 12.38 -22.09
C LYS A 293 -2.51 13.20 -23.31
N VAL A 294 -1.23 13.48 -23.50
CA VAL A 294 -0.71 14.28 -24.61
C VAL A 294 0.35 13.46 -25.34
N TYR A 295 0.37 13.58 -26.67
CA TYR A 295 1.27 12.87 -27.58
C TYR A 295 2.17 13.83 -28.35
N PRO A 296 3.35 13.39 -28.83
CA PRO A 296 4.32 14.26 -29.53
C PRO A 296 3.77 14.97 -30.75
N ALA A 297 2.78 14.37 -31.44
CA ALA A 297 2.11 15.01 -32.59
C ALA A 297 1.07 16.08 -32.19
N GLY A 298 0.93 16.40 -30.90
CA GLY A 298 -0.05 17.37 -30.40
C GLY A 298 -1.46 16.82 -30.25
N ARG A 299 -1.68 15.54 -30.49
CA ARG A 299 -2.94 14.88 -30.12
C ARG A 299 -3.07 14.87 -28.60
N TRP A 300 -4.28 15.06 -28.11
CA TRP A 300 -4.58 14.97 -26.67
C TRP A 300 -5.89 14.22 -26.42
N GLU A 301 -5.99 13.61 -25.25
CA GLU A 301 -7.16 12.90 -24.77
C GLU A 301 -7.40 13.25 -23.30
N LEU A 302 -8.61 13.76 -23.00
CA LEU A 302 -9.10 13.77 -21.62
C LEU A 302 -9.75 12.42 -21.34
N ARG A 303 -9.32 11.79 -20.26
CA ARG A 303 -9.76 10.43 -19.91
C ARG A 303 -10.39 10.42 -18.53
N LYS A 304 -11.38 9.55 -18.37
CA LYS A 304 -11.94 9.15 -17.09
C LYS A 304 -11.63 7.66 -16.92
N ASN A 305 -10.85 7.32 -15.93
CA ASN A 305 -10.21 6.00 -15.84
C ASN A 305 -9.45 5.69 -17.15
N ALA A 306 -9.57 4.51 -17.70
CA ALA A 306 -8.95 4.17 -18.96
C ALA A 306 -9.73 4.64 -20.22
N THR A 307 -10.89 5.31 -20.06
CA THR A 307 -11.79 5.66 -21.16
C THR A 307 -11.59 7.11 -21.62
N THR A 308 -11.36 7.33 -22.91
CA THR A 308 -11.32 8.66 -23.50
C THR A 308 -12.71 9.27 -23.54
N ILE A 309 -12.88 10.41 -22.89
CA ILE A 309 -14.15 11.15 -22.81
C ILE A 309 -14.16 12.41 -23.70
N SER A 310 -13.00 12.90 -24.10
CA SER A 310 -12.83 13.99 -25.07
C SER A 310 -11.43 13.93 -25.67
N SER A 311 -11.29 14.35 -26.93
CA SER A 311 -10.00 14.38 -27.60
C SER A 311 -9.90 15.50 -28.62
N GLY A 312 -8.68 15.79 -29.06
CA GLY A 312 -8.42 16.79 -30.10
C GLY A 312 -6.95 16.85 -30.49
N THR A 313 -6.59 17.87 -31.23
CA THR A 313 -5.21 18.07 -31.69
C THR A 313 -4.83 19.56 -31.62
N VAL A 314 -3.67 19.85 -31.06
CA VAL A 314 -3.06 21.18 -31.12
C VAL A 314 -2.18 21.25 -32.36
N LYS A 315 -2.52 22.14 -33.27
CA LYS A 315 -1.75 22.34 -34.51
C LYS A 315 -0.38 22.96 -34.20
N LYS A 316 0.63 22.57 -34.99
CA LYS A 316 2.03 23.06 -34.87
C LYS A 316 2.62 22.82 -33.47
N PHE A 317 2.26 21.73 -32.85
CA PHE A 317 2.82 21.31 -31.58
C PHE A 317 4.31 20.91 -31.77
N LYS A 318 5.18 21.40 -30.86
CA LYS A 318 6.61 21.05 -30.83
C LYS A 318 6.85 20.15 -29.63
N SER A 319 7.27 18.92 -29.87
CA SER A 319 7.50 17.91 -28.83
C SER A 319 8.84 18.06 -28.10
N ASP A 320 9.83 18.68 -28.75
CA ASP A 320 11.19 18.89 -28.28
C ASP A 320 11.38 20.08 -27.32
N THR A 321 10.29 20.76 -26.98
CA THR A 321 10.30 21.93 -26.09
C THR A 321 9.49 21.65 -24.82
N TRP A 322 9.82 22.38 -23.76
CA TRP A 322 9.00 22.37 -22.55
C TRP A 322 7.57 22.82 -22.81
N ARG A 323 6.63 22.08 -22.28
CA ARG A 323 5.18 22.31 -22.40
C ARG A 323 4.56 22.22 -21.03
N THR A 324 3.41 22.86 -20.83
CA THR A 324 2.69 22.84 -19.56
C THR A 324 1.32 22.21 -19.72
N VAL A 325 1.05 21.16 -18.96
CA VAL A 325 -0.33 20.65 -18.76
C VAL A 325 -0.90 21.19 -17.46
N LYS A 326 -2.22 21.46 -17.47
CA LYS A 326 -2.96 21.82 -16.28
C LYS A 326 -4.34 21.20 -16.31
N ILE A 327 -4.78 20.65 -15.18
CA ILE A 327 -6.14 20.18 -14.98
C ILE A 327 -6.72 20.86 -13.74
N THR A 328 -7.97 21.26 -13.81
CA THR A 328 -8.72 21.79 -12.67
C THR A 328 -9.93 20.91 -12.41
N ALA A 329 -10.05 20.41 -11.19
CA ALA A 329 -11.24 19.73 -10.68
C ALA A 329 -11.99 20.66 -9.75
N ALA A 330 -13.24 20.99 -10.08
CA ALA A 330 -14.08 21.93 -9.32
C ALA A 330 -15.53 21.44 -9.30
N GLY A 331 -15.96 20.84 -8.20
CA GLY A 331 -17.23 20.13 -8.13
C GLY A 331 -17.28 19.02 -9.18
N THR A 332 -18.30 19.05 -10.02
CA THR A 332 -18.48 18.11 -11.13
C THR A 332 -17.72 18.50 -12.41
N LYS A 333 -17.01 19.66 -12.43
CA LYS A 333 -16.31 20.16 -13.61
C LYS A 333 -14.85 19.76 -13.61
N ILE A 334 -14.40 19.19 -14.73
CA ILE A 334 -13.00 18.92 -15.04
C ILE A 334 -12.60 19.79 -16.23
N ILE A 335 -11.57 20.61 -16.06
CA ILE A 335 -11.12 21.55 -17.09
C ILE A 335 -9.67 21.27 -17.42
N ALA A 336 -9.38 20.93 -18.66
CA ALA A 336 -8.03 20.62 -19.13
C ALA A 336 -7.45 21.77 -19.98
N TYR A 337 -6.15 22.00 -19.78
CA TYR A 337 -5.40 23.04 -20.48
C TYR A 337 -4.05 22.48 -20.96
N LEU A 338 -3.58 23.01 -22.08
CA LEU A 338 -2.23 22.81 -22.61
C LEU A 338 -1.65 24.18 -22.96
N ASP A 339 -0.46 24.49 -22.41
CA ASP A 339 0.22 25.82 -22.57
C ASP A 339 -0.68 27.01 -22.27
N GLY A 340 -1.44 26.91 -21.18
CA GLY A 340 -2.39 27.93 -20.77
C GLY A 340 -3.67 28.01 -21.61
N LYS A 341 -3.74 27.36 -22.77
CA LYS A 341 -4.94 27.29 -23.59
C LYS A 341 -5.90 26.24 -23.12
N LYS A 342 -7.14 26.64 -22.86
CA LYS A 342 -8.20 25.69 -22.49
C LYS A 342 -8.53 24.78 -23.67
N LEU A 343 -8.45 23.47 -23.44
CA LEU A 343 -8.77 22.42 -24.40
C LEU A 343 -10.23 22.01 -24.31
N VAL A 344 -10.70 21.74 -23.11
CA VAL A 344 -12.04 21.18 -22.87
C VAL A 344 -12.53 21.51 -21.46
N ILE A 345 -13.85 21.61 -21.31
CA ILE A 345 -14.58 21.54 -20.04
C ILE A 345 -15.47 20.30 -20.12
N TYR A 346 -15.25 19.37 -19.22
CA TYR A 346 -16.10 18.20 -19.05
C TYR A 346 -16.89 18.32 -17.76
N LYS A 347 -18.18 18.06 -17.81
CA LYS A 347 -19.06 18.02 -16.64
C LYS A 347 -19.46 16.58 -16.38
N ASP A 348 -19.05 16.06 -15.23
CA ASP A 348 -19.39 14.73 -14.81
C ASP A 348 -20.45 14.76 -13.73
N GLU A 349 -21.67 14.38 -14.09
CA GLU A 349 -22.80 14.28 -13.14
C GLU A 349 -22.82 12.97 -12.39
N SER A 350 -21.96 12.01 -12.75
CA SER A 350 -21.82 10.79 -11.97
C SER A 350 -21.03 11.09 -10.68
N ALA A 351 -21.38 10.43 -9.59
CA ALA A 351 -20.70 10.55 -8.30
C ALA A 351 -19.28 9.92 -8.30
N PHE A 352 -18.59 9.96 -9.45
CA PHE A 352 -17.26 9.38 -9.58
C PHE A 352 -16.21 10.30 -8.97
N ALA A 353 -15.36 9.74 -8.14
CA ALA A 353 -14.18 10.34 -7.51
C ALA A 353 -14.29 11.82 -7.18
N ASN A 354 -14.79 12.14 -6.00
CA ASN A 354 -14.86 13.53 -5.51
C ASN A 354 -13.54 14.05 -4.94
N SER A 355 -12.56 13.16 -4.73
CA SER A 355 -11.25 13.47 -4.17
C SER A 355 -10.19 12.53 -4.73
N GLY A 356 -8.94 12.79 -4.44
CA GLY A 356 -7.81 11.98 -4.82
C GLY A 356 -6.58 12.82 -5.13
N ARG A 357 -5.48 12.12 -5.36
CA ARG A 357 -4.15 12.64 -5.64
C ARG A 357 -4.01 13.15 -7.05
N ILE A 358 -2.83 13.69 -7.37
CA ILE A 358 -2.39 13.82 -8.76
C ILE A 358 -1.71 12.54 -9.21
N SER A 359 -1.69 12.33 -10.53
CA SER A 359 -0.88 11.31 -11.18
C SER A 359 -0.03 11.91 -12.30
N ILE A 360 1.18 11.37 -12.45
CA ILE A 360 2.12 11.69 -13.53
C ILE A 360 2.43 10.39 -14.23
N GLY A 361 2.12 10.29 -15.51
CA GLY A 361 2.28 9.07 -16.30
C GLY A 361 3.12 9.30 -17.55
N SER A 362 3.69 8.22 -18.05
CA SER A 362 4.52 8.19 -19.24
C SER A 362 4.31 6.90 -20.01
N GLY A 363 4.62 6.89 -21.31
CA GLY A 363 4.94 5.68 -22.00
C GLY A 363 6.27 5.10 -21.49
N LEU A 364 6.76 4.04 -22.12
CA LEU A 364 8.09 3.48 -21.85
C LEU A 364 9.17 4.34 -22.53
N TYR A 365 9.23 5.61 -22.13
CA TYR A 365 10.14 6.66 -22.61
C TYR A 365 10.65 7.47 -21.42
N ASN A 366 11.86 8.02 -21.54
CA ASN A 366 12.47 8.85 -20.51
C ASN A 366 11.92 10.28 -20.53
N ASN A 367 10.60 10.43 -20.57
CA ASN A 367 9.96 11.74 -20.50
C ASN A 367 10.30 12.43 -19.17
N ILE A 368 10.45 13.74 -19.21
CA ILE A 368 10.86 14.54 -18.06
C ILE A 368 9.76 15.53 -17.65
N PHE A 369 9.72 15.84 -16.37
CA PHE A 369 8.71 16.70 -15.75
C PHE A 369 9.37 17.66 -14.76
N ASP A 370 8.77 18.85 -14.62
CA ASP A 370 9.27 19.89 -13.71
C ASP A 370 8.15 20.81 -13.24
N ASN A 371 8.44 21.68 -12.27
CA ASN A 371 7.58 22.78 -11.83
C ASN A 371 6.15 22.35 -11.46
N LEU A 372 6.01 21.24 -10.72
CA LEU A 372 4.73 20.79 -10.20
C LEU A 372 4.13 21.84 -9.28
N LYS A 373 2.86 22.19 -9.52
CA LYS A 373 2.09 23.06 -8.64
C LYS A 373 0.66 22.59 -8.50
N VAL A 374 0.22 22.43 -7.25
CA VAL A 374 -1.18 22.14 -6.90
C VAL A 374 -1.72 23.28 -6.04
N SER A 375 -2.90 23.76 -6.33
CA SER A 375 -3.51 24.91 -5.66
C SER A 375 -5.01 24.70 -5.44
N PRO A 376 -5.60 25.19 -4.34
CA PRO A 376 -7.04 25.10 -4.12
C PRO A 376 -7.81 25.90 -5.17
N VAL A 377 -9.04 25.50 -5.45
CA VAL A 377 -9.97 26.26 -6.29
C VAL A 377 -10.78 27.20 -5.42
N LYS A 378 -10.71 28.50 -5.72
CA LYS A 378 -11.44 29.53 -4.95
C LYS A 378 -12.95 29.26 -4.98
N GLY A 379 -13.58 29.32 -3.81
CA GLY A 379 -15.03 29.14 -3.65
C GLY A 379 -15.47 27.68 -3.50
N TYR A 380 -14.51 26.73 -3.40
CA TYR A 380 -14.79 25.33 -3.15
C TYR A 380 -14.03 24.85 -1.92
N GLN A 381 -14.59 23.86 -1.21
CA GLN A 381 -13.87 23.14 -0.17
C GLN A 381 -12.77 22.30 -0.83
N SER A 382 -11.52 22.49 -0.42
CA SER A 382 -10.35 21.87 -1.08
C SER A 382 -10.05 20.45 -0.63
N THR A 383 -10.54 20.03 0.54
CA THR A 383 -10.34 18.70 1.11
C THR A 383 -11.66 18.15 1.61
N ILE A 384 -11.78 16.83 1.61
CA ILE A 384 -12.85 16.10 2.29
C ILE A 384 -12.34 15.49 3.60
N THR A 385 -13.25 15.09 4.47
CA THR A 385 -12.90 14.24 5.61
C THR A 385 -12.65 12.82 5.09
N ARG A 386 -11.60 12.16 5.57
CA ARG A 386 -11.39 10.75 5.31
C ARG A 386 -12.49 9.97 6.01
N VAL A 387 -13.10 9.01 5.31
CA VAL A 387 -13.88 7.96 5.95
C VAL A 387 -12.86 6.95 6.45
N ASP A 388 -12.95 6.56 7.70
CA ASP A 388 -12.12 5.50 8.24
C ASP A 388 -12.49 4.20 7.54
N ASP A 389 -11.51 3.56 6.89
CA ASP A 389 -11.75 2.31 6.15
C ASP A 389 -11.93 1.11 7.10
N HIS A 390 -11.84 1.34 8.41
CA HIS A 390 -12.03 0.35 9.46
C HIS A 390 -13.46 0.35 10.08
N ASP A 391 -14.33 1.29 9.65
CA ASP A 391 -15.73 1.37 10.12
C ASP A 391 -16.67 0.35 9.41
#